data_540d6ebed0e2241b93e6b7d3f133613f
#
_entry.id   540d6ebed0e2241b93e6b7d3f133613f
#
_cell.length_a   1.000
_cell.length_b   1.000
_cell.length_c   1.000
_cell.angle_alpha   90.00
_cell.angle_beta   90.00
_cell.angle_gamma   90.00
#
_symmetry.space_group_name_H-M   'P 1'
#
loop_
_entity.id
_entity.type
_entity.pdbx_description
1 polymer ?
#
loop_
_entity_poly.entity_id
_entity_poly.type
_entity_poly.pdbx_seq_one_letter_code
_entity_poly.pdbx_strand_id
1 'polypeptide(L)'
;MAIAHEFEYVKPGTLREAVSTLARYGTRARVLAGGTDLISMIAEHLVAPVAVVDIKSIPGLNKIEFKNGILSIGALVTFSDLRDSPVVAKKFPVIREMTGWLASVGVRNRATMVGNLCSAVPCCDSGPILQVYDAVMLVLGPTGRRKVPLSEWFVGPRMTVLKRGEIATGVAVPLPKKKHGACFVKLRRYEGEDLAQASVTVLVLAGNSYRISFGSVAPRPIRGESIEALLEGHALSERLLQEAVRLARQEIAPITDIRATKEYRTHMVGVMLERGLRAAAARLAGTGPAYGTSLI
;
A
#
# COMPACT_ATOMS: atom_id res chain seq x y z
N MET A 1 -8.46 19.48 -17.65
CA MET A 1 -7.45 20.50 -17.98
C MET A 1 -6.53 19.99 -19.08
N ALA A 2 -6.14 20.85 -20.02
CA ALA A 2 -5.17 20.50 -21.04
C ALA A 2 -3.77 20.44 -20.40
N ILE A 3 -2.97 19.46 -20.82
CA ILE A 3 -1.54 19.41 -20.44
C ILE A 3 -0.82 20.43 -21.31
N ALA A 4 -0.31 21.51 -20.70
CA ALA A 4 0.39 22.58 -21.43
C ALA A 4 1.91 22.32 -21.57
N HIS A 5 2.42 21.26 -20.95
CA HIS A 5 3.84 20.91 -20.98
C HIS A 5 4.10 19.83 -22.04
N GLU A 6 5.06 20.09 -22.92
CA GLU A 6 5.50 19.09 -23.92
C GLU A 6 6.46 18.08 -23.29
N PHE A 7 6.29 16.81 -23.65
CA PHE A 7 7.17 15.73 -23.27
C PHE A 7 7.25 14.66 -24.35
N GLU A 8 8.34 13.96 -24.39
CA GLU A 8 8.49 12.77 -25.25
C GLU A 8 7.65 11.62 -24.67
N TYR A 9 6.74 11.09 -25.48
CA TYR A 9 5.95 9.90 -25.11
C TYR A 9 6.63 8.66 -25.68
N VAL A 10 7.17 7.82 -24.78
CA VAL A 10 7.90 6.60 -25.13
C VAL A 10 7.07 5.39 -24.73
N LYS A 11 6.83 4.47 -25.67
CA LYS A 11 6.07 3.24 -25.45
C LYS A 11 6.95 2.01 -25.70
N PRO A 12 7.79 1.60 -24.73
CA PRO A 12 8.67 0.45 -24.88
C PRO A 12 7.88 -0.85 -24.97
N GLY A 13 8.37 -1.78 -25.80
CA GLY A 13 7.82 -3.13 -25.91
C GLY A 13 8.39 -4.10 -24.87
N THR A 14 9.52 -3.74 -24.24
CA THR A 14 10.22 -4.58 -23.28
C THR A 14 10.66 -3.82 -22.04
N LEU A 15 10.87 -4.54 -20.95
CA LEU A 15 11.44 -3.97 -19.71
C LEU A 15 12.86 -3.42 -19.92
N ARG A 16 13.65 -4.03 -20.83
CA ARG A 16 15.00 -3.55 -21.14
C ARG A 16 14.97 -2.18 -21.80
N GLU A 17 14.08 -1.98 -22.77
CA GLU A 17 13.88 -0.67 -23.41
C GLU A 17 13.38 0.38 -22.39
N ALA A 18 12.44 0.01 -21.50
CA ALA A 18 11.97 0.91 -20.45
C ALA A 18 13.11 1.36 -19.53
N VAL A 19 13.93 0.41 -19.05
CA VAL A 19 15.10 0.69 -18.19
C VAL A 19 16.12 1.57 -18.95
N SER A 20 16.40 1.28 -20.22
CA SER A 20 17.31 2.09 -21.04
C SER A 20 16.82 3.53 -21.18
N THR A 21 15.53 3.72 -21.45
CA THR A 21 14.89 5.04 -21.51
C THR A 21 14.98 5.78 -20.18
N LEU A 22 14.64 5.10 -19.07
CA LEU A 22 14.74 5.68 -17.74
C LEU A 22 16.18 6.04 -17.35
N ALA A 23 17.16 5.24 -17.75
CA ALA A 23 18.58 5.55 -17.53
C ALA A 23 19.02 6.79 -18.31
N ARG A 24 18.56 6.92 -19.59
CA ARG A 24 18.87 8.06 -20.48
C ARG A 24 18.34 9.36 -19.89
N TYR A 25 17.06 9.43 -19.53
CA TYR A 25 16.40 10.66 -19.04
C TYR A 25 16.57 10.88 -17.54
N GLY A 26 16.88 9.84 -16.77
CA GLY A 26 17.08 9.90 -15.31
C GLY A 26 15.83 10.41 -14.57
N THR A 27 16.05 11.34 -13.65
CA THR A 27 14.96 11.93 -12.83
C THR A 27 13.96 12.78 -13.63
N ARG A 28 14.26 13.10 -14.88
CA ARG A 28 13.37 13.82 -15.80
C ARG A 28 12.37 12.91 -16.52
N ALA A 29 12.49 11.59 -16.41
CA ALA A 29 11.50 10.65 -16.90
C ALA A 29 10.50 10.28 -15.79
N ARG A 30 9.28 9.93 -16.20
CA ARG A 30 8.25 9.35 -15.33
C ARG A 30 7.64 8.11 -15.98
N VAL A 31 7.42 7.09 -15.17
CA VAL A 31 6.76 5.85 -15.60
C VAL A 31 5.24 6.05 -15.58
N LEU A 32 4.59 5.69 -16.66
CA LEU A 32 3.14 5.69 -16.80
C LEU A 32 2.61 4.25 -16.77
N ALA A 33 1.99 3.88 -15.63
CA ALA A 33 1.20 2.66 -15.48
C ALA A 33 -0.31 3.01 -15.58
N GLY A 34 -1.03 3.04 -14.46
CA GLY A 34 -2.45 3.46 -14.42
C GLY A 34 -2.69 4.94 -14.74
N GLY A 35 -1.74 5.80 -14.40
CA GLY A 35 -1.75 7.24 -14.70
C GLY A 35 -2.57 8.10 -13.73
N THR A 36 -3.29 7.52 -12.79
CA THR A 36 -4.22 8.23 -11.91
C THR A 36 -3.59 9.33 -11.03
N ASP A 37 -2.32 9.18 -10.66
CA ASP A 37 -1.55 10.22 -9.97
C ASP A 37 -0.74 11.06 -10.97
N LEU A 38 -0.01 10.41 -11.88
CA LEU A 38 0.94 11.10 -12.75
C LEU A 38 0.25 12.12 -13.67
N ILE A 39 -0.88 11.75 -14.29
CA ILE A 39 -1.56 12.65 -15.23
C ILE A 39 -2.10 13.88 -14.50
N SER A 40 -2.68 13.72 -13.31
CA SER A 40 -3.11 14.86 -12.49
C SER A 40 -1.93 15.75 -12.10
N MET A 41 -0.81 15.16 -11.68
CA MET A 41 0.38 15.93 -11.31
C MET A 41 0.96 16.72 -12.48
N ILE A 42 0.93 16.19 -13.72
CA ILE A 42 1.36 16.91 -14.92
C ILE A 42 0.35 18.04 -15.24
N ALA A 43 -0.95 17.74 -15.21
CA ALA A 43 -2.00 18.72 -15.50
C ALA A 43 -2.05 19.88 -14.48
N GLU A 44 -1.67 19.62 -13.25
CA GLU A 44 -1.58 20.62 -12.16
C GLU A 44 -0.18 21.28 -12.05
N HIS A 45 0.72 21.00 -13.01
CA HIS A 45 2.09 21.53 -13.05
C HIS A 45 2.96 21.19 -11.83
N LEU A 46 2.60 20.14 -11.08
CA LEU A 46 3.39 19.67 -9.94
C LEU A 46 4.65 18.90 -10.38
N VAL A 47 4.63 18.35 -11.59
CA VAL A 47 5.78 17.73 -12.24
C VAL A 47 5.80 18.09 -13.74
N ALA A 48 7.00 18.28 -14.28
CA ALA A 48 7.23 18.59 -15.69
C ALA A 48 8.26 17.58 -16.28
N PRO A 49 7.83 16.33 -16.59
CA PRO A 49 8.74 15.34 -17.14
C PRO A 49 9.16 15.69 -18.57
N VAL A 50 10.42 15.42 -18.90
CA VAL A 50 10.91 15.48 -20.29
C VAL A 50 10.47 14.25 -21.09
N ALA A 51 10.30 13.11 -20.40
CA ALA A 51 9.83 11.89 -21.02
C ALA A 51 8.81 11.15 -20.14
N VAL A 52 7.75 10.63 -20.76
CA VAL A 52 6.78 9.74 -20.13
C VAL A 52 6.93 8.35 -20.73
N VAL A 53 7.27 7.37 -19.89
CA VAL A 53 7.54 5.98 -20.30
C VAL A 53 6.30 5.14 -20.01
N ASP A 54 5.51 4.87 -21.03
CA ASP A 54 4.28 4.08 -20.96
C ASP A 54 4.59 2.58 -21.00
N ILE A 55 4.43 1.91 -19.86
CA ILE A 55 4.75 0.49 -19.71
C ILE A 55 3.58 -0.46 -20.04
N LYS A 56 2.42 0.04 -20.43
CA LYS A 56 1.21 -0.77 -20.65
C LYS A 56 1.34 -1.82 -21.76
N SER A 57 2.28 -1.64 -22.68
CA SER A 57 2.54 -2.60 -23.77
C SER A 57 3.54 -3.70 -23.40
N ILE A 58 4.17 -3.62 -22.25
CA ILE A 58 5.15 -4.61 -21.80
C ILE A 58 4.42 -5.87 -21.30
N PRO A 59 4.65 -7.05 -21.93
CA PRO A 59 3.95 -8.26 -21.58
C PRO A 59 4.31 -8.75 -20.15
N GLY A 60 3.35 -9.39 -19.48
CA GLY A 60 3.55 -10.05 -18.20
C GLY A 60 3.47 -9.16 -16.97
N LEU A 61 3.39 -7.82 -17.12
CA LEU A 61 3.25 -6.90 -15.99
C LEU A 61 1.83 -6.83 -15.40
N ASN A 62 0.84 -7.41 -16.04
CA ASN A 62 -0.55 -7.45 -15.61
C ASN A 62 -0.96 -8.78 -14.96
N LYS A 63 0.00 -9.60 -14.53
CA LYS A 63 -0.28 -10.93 -13.97
C LYS A 63 -0.45 -10.92 -12.46
N ILE A 64 -1.41 -11.72 -11.97
CA ILE A 64 -1.57 -12.10 -10.56
C ILE A 64 -1.28 -13.60 -10.50
N GLU A 65 -0.22 -13.99 -9.81
CA GLU A 65 0.18 -15.40 -9.70
C GLU A 65 0.40 -15.78 -8.23
N PHE A 66 -0.11 -16.95 -7.83
CA PHE A 66 0.16 -17.50 -6.51
C PHE A 66 0.92 -18.82 -6.66
N LYS A 67 2.18 -18.82 -6.25
CA LYS A 67 3.06 -19.98 -6.35
C LYS A 67 3.97 -20.06 -5.13
N ASN A 68 4.17 -21.25 -4.59
CA ASN A 68 5.06 -21.52 -3.46
C ASN A 68 4.80 -20.61 -2.23
N GLY A 69 3.51 -20.32 -1.94
CA GLY A 69 3.15 -19.46 -0.81
C GLY A 69 3.36 -17.97 -1.03
N ILE A 70 3.65 -17.54 -2.25
CA ILE A 70 3.87 -16.12 -2.59
C ILE A 70 2.84 -15.68 -3.63
N LEU A 71 2.15 -14.58 -3.35
CA LEU A 71 1.34 -13.85 -4.32
C LEU A 71 2.21 -12.83 -5.03
N SER A 72 2.42 -13.01 -6.32
CA SER A 72 3.13 -12.06 -7.20
C SER A 72 2.11 -11.17 -7.91
N ILE A 73 2.24 -9.87 -7.76
CA ILE A 73 1.36 -8.85 -8.35
C ILE A 73 2.22 -7.99 -9.27
N GLY A 74 1.95 -8.01 -10.57
CA GLY A 74 2.68 -7.24 -11.58
C GLY A 74 2.39 -5.74 -11.53
N ALA A 75 3.27 -4.94 -12.12
CA ALA A 75 3.21 -3.47 -12.06
C ALA A 75 1.95 -2.86 -12.72
N LEU A 76 1.28 -3.60 -13.60
CA LEU A 76 0.06 -3.18 -14.31
C LEU A 76 -1.21 -3.78 -13.74
N VAL A 77 -1.14 -4.59 -12.68
CA VAL A 77 -2.32 -5.14 -12.00
C VAL A 77 -3.08 -4.01 -11.34
N THR A 78 -4.32 -3.82 -11.75
CA THR A 78 -5.21 -2.79 -11.21
C THR A 78 -5.84 -3.20 -9.89
N PHE A 79 -6.38 -2.25 -9.14
CA PHE A 79 -7.15 -2.57 -7.93
C PHE A 79 -8.45 -3.33 -8.24
N SER A 80 -9.04 -3.12 -9.42
CA SER A 80 -10.18 -3.93 -9.88
C SER A 80 -9.78 -5.38 -10.14
N ASP A 81 -8.63 -5.63 -10.78
CA ASP A 81 -8.11 -6.99 -10.99
C ASP A 81 -7.88 -7.71 -9.65
N LEU A 82 -7.34 -7.00 -8.65
CA LEU A 82 -7.13 -7.56 -7.30
C LEU A 82 -8.45 -7.89 -6.59
N ARG A 83 -9.45 -7.00 -6.69
CA ARG A 83 -10.76 -7.21 -6.09
C ARG A 83 -11.47 -8.43 -6.67
N ASP A 84 -11.36 -8.60 -7.98
CA ASP A 84 -12.06 -9.63 -8.72
C ASP A 84 -11.28 -10.96 -8.78
N SER A 85 -10.03 -10.97 -8.29
CA SER A 85 -9.17 -12.16 -8.27
C SER A 85 -9.61 -13.19 -7.23
N PRO A 86 -9.98 -14.43 -7.65
CA PRO A 86 -10.35 -15.50 -6.72
C PRO A 86 -9.24 -15.88 -5.74
N VAL A 87 -7.98 -15.82 -6.18
CA VAL A 87 -6.84 -16.15 -5.32
C VAL A 87 -6.62 -15.09 -4.25
N VAL A 88 -6.79 -13.81 -4.57
CA VAL A 88 -6.74 -12.71 -3.60
C VAL A 88 -7.90 -12.84 -2.61
N ALA A 89 -9.11 -13.06 -3.09
CA ALA A 89 -10.29 -13.25 -2.24
C ALA A 89 -10.12 -14.40 -1.24
N LYS A 90 -9.54 -15.52 -1.68
CA LYS A 90 -9.37 -16.72 -0.85
C LYS A 90 -8.17 -16.66 0.10
N LYS A 91 -7.03 -16.10 -0.33
CA LYS A 91 -5.76 -16.17 0.39
C LYS A 91 -5.39 -14.88 1.12
N PHE A 92 -5.83 -13.75 0.60
CA PHE A 92 -5.52 -12.40 1.11
C PHE A 92 -6.78 -11.54 1.19
N PRO A 93 -7.83 -11.99 1.92
CA PRO A 93 -9.14 -11.30 1.90
C PRO A 93 -9.07 -9.85 2.36
N VAL A 94 -8.11 -9.47 3.21
CA VAL A 94 -7.89 -8.07 3.63
C VAL A 94 -7.40 -7.19 2.46
N ILE A 95 -6.66 -7.73 1.49
CA ILE A 95 -6.28 -6.99 0.29
C ILE A 95 -7.54 -6.69 -0.53
N ARG A 96 -8.43 -7.69 -0.69
CA ARG A 96 -9.72 -7.48 -1.35
C ARG A 96 -10.59 -6.47 -0.58
N GLU A 97 -10.63 -6.55 0.75
CA GLU A 97 -11.35 -5.60 1.62
C GLU A 97 -10.89 -4.16 1.33
N MET A 98 -9.60 -3.91 1.34
CA MET A 98 -9.02 -2.59 1.06
C MET A 98 -9.43 -2.07 -0.33
N THR A 99 -9.42 -2.91 -1.36
CA THR A 99 -9.79 -2.48 -2.72
C THR A 99 -11.22 -1.95 -2.80
N GLY A 100 -12.12 -2.45 -1.96
CA GLY A 100 -13.50 -1.96 -1.87
C GLY A 100 -13.61 -0.53 -1.31
N TRP A 101 -12.59 -0.09 -0.57
CA TRP A 101 -12.58 1.20 0.13
C TRP A 101 -11.62 2.22 -0.50
N LEU A 102 -11.00 1.84 -1.61
CA LEU A 102 -10.04 2.67 -2.31
C LEU A 102 -10.72 3.38 -3.47
N ALA A 103 -10.75 4.71 -3.43
CA ALA A 103 -11.18 5.58 -4.52
C ALA A 103 -12.48 5.15 -5.24
N SER A 104 -12.78 5.75 -6.40
CA SER A 104 -13.93 5.38 -7.24
C SER A 104 -13.65 4.13 -8.10
N VAL A 105 -14.72 3.58 -8.69
CA VAL A 105 -14.62 2.47 -9.67
C VAL A 105 -13.74 2.86 -10.85
N GLY A 106 -13.92 4.08 -11.39
CA GLY A 106 -13.11 4.58 -12.50
C GLY A 106 -11.62 4.63 -12.18
N VAL A 107 -11.27 5.08 -10.96
CA VAL A 107 -9.89 5.09 -10.49
C VAL A 107 -9.36 3.67 -10.31
N ARG A 108 -10.11 2.77 -9.65
CA ARG A 108 -9.68 1.36 -9.44
C ARG A 108 -9.43 0.59 -10.73
N ASN A 109 -10.17 0.90 -11.79
CA ASN A 109 -9.99 0.28 -13.12
C ASN A 109 -8.68 0.71 -13.80
N ARG A 110 -8.02 1.74 -13.30
CA ARG A 110 -6.77 2.29 -13.86
C ARG A 110 -5.60 2.23 -12.89
N ALA A 111 -5.82 2.64 -11.64
CA ALA A 111 -4.79 2.67 -10.61
C ALA A 111 -4.27 1.26 -10.33
N THR A 112 -2.93 1.13 -10.24
CA THR A 112 -2.27 -0.14 -9.98
C THR A 112 -1.69 -0.15 -8.57
N MET A 113 -1.64 -1.33 -7.94
CA MET A 113 -1.07 -1.45 -6.59
C MET A 113 0.40 -1.01 -6.56
N VAL A 114 1.20 -1.43 -7.54
CA VAL A 114 2.62 -1.04 -7.63
C VAL A 114 2.75 0.46 -7.90
N GLY A 115 1.88 1.04 -8.74
CA GLY A 115 1.82 2.50 -8.96
C GLY A 115 1.54 3.27 -7.66
N ASN A 116 0.59 2.80 -6.86
CA ASN A 116 0.27 3.39 -5.56
C ASN A 116 1.46 3.36 -4.58
N LEU A 117 2.22 2.24 -4.55
CA LEU A 117 3.45 2.13 -3.78
C LEU A 117 4.57 3.04 -4.31
N CYS A 118 4.66 3.22 -5.62
CA CYS A 118 5.65 4.11 -6.24
C CYS A 118 5.31 5.59 -6.07
N SER A 119 4.03 5.94 -6.00
CA SER A 119 3.58 7.31 -5.66
C SER A 119 4.01 7.72 -4.25
N ALA A 120 4.17 6.76 -3.35
CA ALA A 120 4.67 6.91 -1.99
C ALA A 120 4.01 8.07 -1.22
N VAL A 121 2.73 8.32 -1.47
CA VAL A 121 1.98 9.31 -0.70
C VAL A 121 1.68 8.75 0.69
N PRO A 122 1.71 9.56 1.77
CA PRO A 122 1.46 9.09 3.13
C PRO A 122 0.12 8.37 3.30
N CYS A 123 -0.89 8.71 2.47
CA CYS A 123 -2.22 8.11 2.48
C CYS A 123 -2.39 6.93 1.51
N CYS A 124 -1.30 6.29 1.05
CA CYS A 124 -1.39 5.11 0.21
C CYS A 124 -1.94 3.93 1.02
N ASP A 125 -3.11 3.42 0.64
CA ASP A 125 -3.78 2.31 1.35
C ASP A 125 -3.03 0.99 1.22
N SER A 126 -2.26 0.79 0.12
CA SER A 126 -1.49 -0.44 -0.12
C SER A 126 -0.31 -0.61 0.83
N GLY A 127 0.33 0.49 1.27
CA GLY A 127 1.54 0.47 2.09
C GLY A 127 1.36 -0.30 3.41
N PRO A 128 0.43 0.12 4.29
CA PRO A 128 0.21 -0.54 5.58
C PRO A 128 -0.15 -2.02 5.45
N ILE A 129 -1.02 -2.38 4.49
CA ILE A 129 -1.44 -3.76 4.30
C ILE A 129 -0.26 -4.64 3.88
N LEU A 130 0.53 -4.19 2.93
CA LEU A 130 1.62 -4.99 2.43
C LEU A 130 2.80 -5.06 3.42
N GLN A 131 2.95 -4.06 4.29
CA GLN A 131 3.94 -4.11 5.37
C GLN A 131 3.66 -5.22 6.38
N VAL A 132 2.40 -5.45 6.80
CA VAL A 132 2.08 -6.53 7.75
C VAL A 132 2.24 -7.94 7.15
N TYR A 133 2.29 -8.04 5.82
CA TYR A 133 2.63 -9.28 5.11
C TYR A 133 4.13 -9.41 4.78
N ASP A 134 4.98 -8.49 5.20
CA ASP A 134 6.41 -8.43 4.87
C ASP A 134 6.65 -8.52 3.35
N ALA A 135 5.85 -7.80 2.58
CA ALA A 135 5.92 -7.80 1.13
C ALA A 135 7.26 -7.23 0.63
N VAL A 136 7.62 -7.65 -0.58
CA VAL A 136 8.91 -7.30 -1.19
C VAL A 136 8.66 -6.71 -2.58
N MET A 137 9.17 -5.51 -2.83
CA MET A 137 9.15 -4.89 -4.16
C MET A 137 10.16 -5.55 -5.09
N LEU A 138 9.72 -5.81 -6.32
CA LEU A 138 10.55 -6.36 -7.38
C LEU A 138 11.01 -5.23 -8.29
N VAL A 139 12.30 -5.00 -8.38
CA VAL A 139 12.88 -3.88 -9.11
C VAL A 139 13.83 -4.39 -10.20
N LEU A 140 13.78 -3.75 -11.36
CA LEU A 140 14.74 -3.95 -12.45
C LEU A 140 15.44 -2.63 -12.75
N GLY A 141 16.75 -2.66 -12.88
CA GLY A 141 17.57 -1.52 -13.24
C GLY A 141 18.66 -1.86 -14.25
N PRO A 142 19.52 -0.90 -14.61
CA PRO A 142 20.62 -1.13 -15.56
C PRO A 142 21.57 -2.24 -15.11
N THR A 143 21.76 -2.42 -13.81
CA THR A 143 22.66 -3.43 -13.21
C THR A 143 21.97 -4.78 -12.93
N GLY A 144 20.69 -4.93 -13.31
CA GLY A 144 19.94 -6.17 -13.10
C GLY A 144 18.76 -6.04 -12.17
N ARG A 145 18.31 -7.17 -11.62
CA ARG A 145 17.16 -7.26 -10.72
C ARG A 145 17.59 -7.18 -9.27
N ARG A 146 16.79 -6.51 -8.46
CA ARG A 146 16.91 -6.53 -7.00
C ARG A 146 15.55 -6.63 -6.32
N LYS A 147 15.56 -7.08 -5.08
CA LYS A 147 14.40 -7.15 -4.21
C LYS A 147 14.58 -6.14 -3.09
N VAL A 148 13.51 -5.44 -2.74
CA VAL A 148 13.50 -4.43 -1.67
C VAL A 148 12.37 -4.76 -0.71
N PRO A 149 12.65 -5.05 0.58
CA PRO A 149 11.61 -5.18 1.59
C PRO A 149 10.74 -3.91 1.63
N LEU A 150 9.44 -4.07 1.80
CA LEU A 150 8.53 -2.91 1.80
C LEU A 150 8.76 -2.00 3.01
N SER A 151 9.31 -2.51 4.10
CA SER A 151 9.77 -1.74 5.25
C SER A 151 10.85 -0.70 4.91
N GLU A 152 11.66 -0.98 3.87
CA GLU A 152 12.74 -0.13 3.38
C GLU A 152 12.35 0.69 2.14
N TRP A 153 11.15 0.45 1.58
CA TRP A 153 10.73 1.04 0.30
C TRP A 153 10.50 2.54 0.36
N PHE A 154 9.84 3.01 1.41
CA PHE A 154 9.44 4.41 1.58
C PHE A 154 10.54 5.19 2.32
N VAL A 155 11.09 6.22 1.68
CA VAL A 155 12.08 7.12 2.29
C VAL A 155 11.42 8.33 2.91
N GLY A 156 10.34 8.83 2.32
CA GLY A 156 9.58 9.97 2.77
C GLY A 156 8.37 10.21 1.88
N PRO A 157 7.63 11.30 2.09
CA PRO A 157 6.48 11.64 1.25
C PRO A 157 6.87 11.75 -0.22
N ARG A 158 6.22 10.96 -1.07
CA ARG A 158 6.51 10.86 -2.53
C ARG A 158 7.94 10.43 -2.86
N MET A 159 8.61 9.75 -1.93
CA MET A 159 10.00 9.30 -2.11
C MET A 159 10.14 7.82 -1.81
N THR A 160 10.71 7.09 -2.77
CA THR A 160 11.06 5.68 -2.66
C THR A 160 12.56 5.47 -2.82
N VAL A 161 13.05 4.26 -2.51
CA VAL A 161 14.45 3.87 -2.71
C VAL A 161 14.81 3.53 -4.16
N LEU A 162 13.93 3.79 -5.14
CA LEU A 162 14.22 3.61 -6.55
C LEU A 162 15.39 4.52 -6.97
N LYS A 163 16.36 3.91 -7.66
CA LYS A 163 17.52 4.61 -8.20
C LYS A 163 17.27 5.05 -9.66
N ARG A 164 18.13 5.91 -10.17
CA ARG A 164 18.09 6.34 -11.56
C ARG A 164 18.11 5.13 -12.51
N GLY A 165 17.20 5.09 -13.45
CA GLY A 165 17.06 4.00 -14.42
C GLY A 165 16.37 2.75 -13.89
N GLU A 166 15.93 2.71 -12.63
CA GLU A 166 15.19 1.59 -12.09
C GLU A 166 13.69 1.72 -12.31
N ILE A 167 13.04 0.56 -12.43
CA ILE A 167 11.59 0.42 -12.52
C ILE A 167 11.10 -0.67 -11.55
N ALA A 168 10.01 -0.40 -10.84
CA ALA A 168 9.30 -1.43 -10.09
C ALA A 168 8.48 -2.28 -11.06
N THR A 169 8.75 -3.59 -11.10
CA THR A 169 8.09 -4.55 -12.00
C THR A 169 6.95 -5.30 -11.35
N GLY A 170 6.86 -5.26 -10.02
CA GLY A 170 5.84 -5.96 -9.25
C GLY A 170 6.10 -5.91 -7.76
N VAL A 171 5.23 -6.56 -7.01
CA VAL A 171 5.36 -6.81 -5.57
C VAL A 171 5.08 -8.28 -5.28
N ALA A 172 5.88 -8.89 -4.42
CA ALA A 172 5.73 -10.25 -3.93
C ALA A 172 5.23 -10.21 -2.49
N VAL A 173 4.10 -10.88 -2.23
CA VAL A 173 3.43 -10.89 -0.92
C VAL A 173 3.45 -12.32 -0.39
N PRO A 174 4.24 -12.62 0.64
CA PRO A 174 4.26 -13.94 1.23
C PRO A 174 2.98 -14.21 2.02
N LEU A 175 2.39 -15.40 1.82
CA LEU A 175 1.31 -15.88 2.66
C LEU A 175 1.89 -16.40 3.98
N PRO A 176 1.44 -15.91 5.13
CA PRO A 176 1.88 -16.46 6.40
C PRO A 176 1.64 -17.97 6.50
N LYS A 177 2.65 -18.71 6.99
CA LYS A 177 2.54 -20.17 7.17
C LYS A 177 1.56 -20.54 8.27
N LYS A 178 1.44 -19.70 9.30
CA LYS A 178 0.50 -19.87 10.39
C LYS A 178 -0.91 -19.41 9.97
N LYS A 179 -1.97 -20.03 10.52
CA LYS A 179 -3.33 -19.50 10.41
C LYS A 179 -3.34 -18.05 10.91
N HIS A 180 -4.04 -17.17 10.23
CA HIS A 180 -4.07 -15.76 10.56
C HIS A 180 -5.44 -15.13 10.30
N GLY A 181 -5.71 -14.03 10.98
CA GLY A 181 -6.79 -13.11 10.70
C GLY A 181 -6.21 -11.72 10.48
N ALA A 182 -6.76 -10.97 9.55
CA ALA A 182 -6.31 -9.62 9.24
C ALA A 182 -7.47 -8.64 9.21
N CYS A 183 -7.17 -7.37 9.43
CA CYS A 183 -8.15 -6.30 9.41
C CYS A 183 -7.51 -5.03 8.85
N PHE A 184 -8.22 -4.32 8.00
CA PHE A 184 -7.88 -2.98 7.54
C PHE A 184 -8.96 -2.00 7.98
N VAL A 185 -8.59 -0.99 8.75
CA VAL A 185 -9.48 0.07 9.23
C VAL A 185 -9.03 1.38 8.59
N LYS A 186 -9.96 2.07 7.92
CA LYS A 186 -9.68 3.33 7.23
C LYS A 186 -10.65 4.41 7.70
N LEU A 187 -10.10 5.47 8.30
CA LEU A 187 -10.85 6.68 8.62
C LEU A 187 -10.95 7.57 7.39
N ARG A 188 -12.16 7.93 7.00
CA ARG A 188 -12.50 8.82 5.87
C ARG A 188 -13.65 9.74 6.27
N ARG A 189 -13.84 10.84 5.55
CA ARG A 189 -14.89 11.83 5.86
C ARG A 189 -16.28 11.36 5.42
N TYR A 190 -16.35 10.60 4.32
CA TYR A 190 -17.59 10.07 3.73
C TYR A 190 -17.33 8.72 3.09
N GLU A 191 -18.39 7.98 2.84
CA GLU A 191 -18.31 6.74 2.07
C GLU A 191 -18.03 7.02 0.59
N GLY A 192 -17.18 6.17 -0.02
CA GLY A 192 -16.82 6.29 -1.43
C GLY A 192 -15.41 6.83 -1.64
N GLU A 193 -15.27 7.83 -2.50
CA GLU A 193 -13.99 8.33 -2.99
C GLU A 193 -13.38 9.35 -2.02
N ASP A 194 -12.71 8.90 -0.95
CA ASP A 194 -11.97 9.77 -0.05
C ASP A 194 -10.61 9.19 0.32
N LEU A 195 -9.64 10.08 0.55
CA LEU A 195 -8.30 9.73 1.03
C LEU A 195 -8.35 9.39 2.52
N ALA A 196 -7.52 8.46 2.95
CA ALA A 196 -7.39 8.13 4.36
C ALA A 196 -6.92 9.33 5.18
N GLN A 197 -7.69 9.69 6.21
CA GLN A 197 -7.24 10.59 7.28
C GLN A 197 -6.29 9.86 8.23
N ALA A 198 -6.58 8.58 8.49
CA ALA A 198 -5.76 7.62 9.18
C ALA A 198 -6.12 6.22 8.67
N SER A 199 -5.18 5.29 8.70
CA SER A 199 -5.47 3.87 8.50
C SER A 199 -4.64 3.01 9.43
N VAL A 200 -5.21 1.87 9.82
CA VAL A 200 -4.56 0.86 10.65
C VAL A 200 -4.77 -0.50 10.01
N THR A 201 -3.69 -1.23 9.83
CA THR A 201 -3.75 -2.63 9.42
C THR A 201 -3.23 -3.51 10.53
N VAL A 202 -3.97 -4.55 10.85
CA VAL A 202 -3.62 -5.54 11.87
C VAL A 202 -3.63 -6.92 11.23
N LEU A 203 -2.59 -7.70 11.49
CA LEU A 203 -2.50 -9.12 11.17
C LEU A 203 -2.18 -9.88 12.46
N VAL A 204 -3.06 -10.80 12.85
CA VAL A 204 -2.89 -11.68 14.02
C VAL A 204 -2.64 -13.11 13.52
N LEU A 205 -1.55 -13.72 13.97
CA LEU A 205 -1.17 -15.08 13.62
C LEU A 205 -1.40 -16.02 14.81
N ALA A 206 -1.67 -17.29 14.50
CA ALA A 206 -1.78 -18.33 15.53
C ALA A 206 -0.51 -18.40 16.40
N GLY A 207 -0.70 -18.51 17.72
CA GLY A 207 0.39 -18.44 18.70
C GLY A 207 0.63 -17.01 19.19
N ASN A 208 -0.39 -16.14 19.08
CA ASN A 208 -0.37 -14.75 19.58
C ASN A 208 0.80 -13.92 19.03
N SER A 209 1.03 -13.95 17.74
CA SER A 209 1.97 -13.08 17.05
C SER A 209 1.22 -12.02 16.28
N TYR A 210 1.70 -10.79 16.34
CA TYR A 210 0.99 -9.61 15.85
C TYR A 210 1.86 -8.81 14.89
N ARG A 211 1.22 -8.27 13.85
CA ARG A 211 1.83 -7.32 12.94
C ARG A 211 0.88 -6.15 12.74
N ILE A 212 1.38 -4.95 12.91
CA ILE A 212 0.57 -3.74 12.92
C ILE A 212 1.25 -2.69 12.05
N SER A 213 0.49 -2.01 11.21
CA SER A 213 1.01 -0.91 10.41
C SER A 213 0.00 0.22 10.32
N PHE A 214 0.53 1.45 10.28
CA PHE A 214 -0.21 2.69 10.24
C PHE A 214 0.03 3.43 8.92
N GLY A 215 -1.03 4.03 8.37
CA GLY A 215 -0.97 4.91 7.21
C GLY A 215 -1.61 6.27 7.49
N SER A 216 -1.21 7.29 6.76
CA SER A 216 -1.69 8.69 6.87
C SER A 216 -1.39 9.40 8.20
N VAL A 217 -0.62 8.79 9.07
CA VAL A 217 -0.32 9.33 10.41
C VAL A 217 1.18 9.42 10.71
N ALA A 218 1.97 9.36 9.66
CA ALA A 218 3.41 9.62 9.63
C ALA A 218 3.80 10.06 8.19
N PRO A 219 5.01 10.58 7.95
CA PRO A 219 5.48 10.92 6.60
C PRO A 219 5.49 9.74 5.61
N ARG A 220 5.46 8.51 6.10
CA ARG A 220 5.38 7.25 5.35
C ARG A 220 4.57 6.21 6.13
N PRO A 221 4.11 5.13 5.52
CA PRO A 221 3.58 3.99 6.27
C PRO A 221 4.62 3.46 7.25
N ILE A 222 4.21 3.17 8.48
CA ILE A 222 5.11 2.71 9.56
C ILE A 222 4.56 1.45 10.22
N ARG A 223 5.48 0.59 10.71
CA ARG A 223 5.15 -0.55 11.57
C ARG A 223 5.04 -0.11 13.02
N GLY A 224 4.10 -0.70 13.76
CA GLY A 224 3.95 -0.50 15.19
C GLY A 224 4.82 -1.47 15.99
N GLU A 225 6.15 -1.38 15.83
CA GLU A 225 7.10 -2.38 16.35
C GLU A 225 7.06 -2.51 17.88
N SER A 226 6.89 -1.42 18.62
CA SER A 226 6.78 -1.50 20.08
C SER A 226 5.47 -2.14 20.53
N ILE A 227 4.39 -1.94 19.76
CA ILE A 227 3.10 -2.57 20.03
C ILE A 227 3.18 -4.07 19.71
N GLU A 228 3.81 -4.43 18.60
CA GLU A 228 4.03 -5.83 18.23
C GLU A 228 4.81 -6.56 19.32
N ALA A 229 5.91 -5.95 19.82
CA ALA A 229 6.71 -6.48 20.92
C ALA A 229 5.94 -6.62 22.23
N LEU A 230 5.07 -5.64 22.56
CA LEU A 230 4.18 -5.72 23.74
C LEU A 230 3.22 -6.90 23.66
N LEU A 231 2.66 -7.15 22.48
CA LEU A 231 1.61 -8.15 22.29
C LEU A 231 2.14 -9.56 22.02
N GLU A 232 3.40 -9.70 21.59
CA GLU A 232 3.97 -10.98 21.16
C GLU A 232 3.88 -12.04 22.25
N GLY A 233 3.34 -13.21 21.91
CA GLY A 233 3.15 -14.34 22.81
C GLY A 233 1.95 -14.21 23.76
N HIS A 234 1.25 -13.09 23.80
CA HIS A 234 0.16 -12.84 24.74
C HIS A 234 -1.21 -12.82 24.06
N ALA A 235 -2.20 -13.48 24.67
CA ALA A 235 -3.59 -13.31 24.25
C ALA A 235 -4.07 -11.89 24.57
N LEU A 236 -4.93 -11.32 23.72
CA LEU A 236 -5.47 -9.99 23.93
C LEU A 236 -6.26 -9.91 25.25
N SER A 237 -5.95 -8.91 26.05
CA SER A 237 -6.68 -8.54 27.28
C SER A 237 -6.94 -7.04 27.29
N GLU A 238 -7.92 -6.57 28.06
CA GLU A 238 -8.24 -5.14 28.17
C GLU A 238 -7.00 -4.31 28.55
N ARG A 239 -6.19 -4.79 29.48
CA ARG A 239 -4.96 -4.14 29.89
C ARG A 239 -3.96 -3.99 28.73
N LEU A 240 -3.75 -5.07 27.94
CA LEU A 240 -2.84 -5.03 26.79
C LEU A 240 -3.37 -4.14 25.67
N LEU A 241 -4.68 -4.12 25.44
CA LEU A 241 -5.31 -3.23 24.45
C LEU A 241 -5.13 -1.75 24.82
N GLN A 242 -5.35 -1.39 26.09
CA GLN A 242 -5.13 -0.02 26.57
C GLN A 242 -3.67 0.41 26.41
N GLU A 243 -2.73 -0.46 26.76
CA GLU A 243 -1.31 -0.18 26.63
C GLU A 243 -0.88 -0.08 25.14
N ALA A 244 -1.39 -0.96 24.27
CA ALA A 244 -1.18 -0.88 22.84
C ALA A 244 -1.69 0.45 22.25
N VAL A 245 -2.86 0.92 22.67
CA VAL A 245 -3.42 2.22 22.27
C VAL A 245 -2.54 3.37 22.76
N ARG A 246 -2.01 3.30 23.99
CA ARG A 246 -1.08 4.30 24.51
C ARG A 246 0.19 4.37 23.67
N LEU A 247 0.81 3.23 23.35
CA LEU A 247 2.01 3.15 22.51
C LEU A 247 1.74 3.66 21.10
N ALA A 248 0.60 3.30 20.48
CA ALA A 248 0.26 3.76 19.14
C ALA A 248 0.27 5.29 19.03
N ARG A 249 -0.25 5.99 20.03
CA ARG A 249 -0.25 7.45 20.08
C ARG A 249 1.14 8.07 20.17
N GLN A 250 2.14 7.31 20.63
CA GLN A 250 3.52 7.74 20.74
C GLN A 250 4.34 7.45 19.49
N GLU A 251 4.03 6.36 18.76
CA GLU A 251 4.75 5.97 17.54
C GLU A 251 4.37 6.80 16.30
N ILE A 252 3.17 7.38 16.28
CA ILE A 252 2.69 8.14 15.13
C ILE A 252 3.10 9.62 15.20
N ALA A 253 3.20 10.25 14.03
CA ALA A 253 3.50 11.67 13.88
C ALA A 253 2.58 12.33 12.84
N PRO A 254 1.27 12.40 13.11
CA PRO A 254 0.32 12.98 12.16
C PRO A 254 0.45 14.51 12.08
N ILE A 255 0.05 15.04 10.92
CA ILE A 255 -0.06 16.48 10.68
C ILE A 255 -1.52 16.95 10.81
N THR A 256 -1.70 18.25 11.03
CA THR A 256 -2.98 18.93 10.79
C THR A 256 -3.04 19.39 9.34
N ASP A 257 -4.10 19.05 8.63
CA ASP A 257 -4.39 19.52 7.27
C ASP A 257 -5.88 19.83 7.10
N ILE A 258 -6.32 20.13 5.88
CA ILE A 258 -7.72 20.43 5.56
C ILE A 258 -8.70 19.25 5.81
N ARG A 259 -8.18 18.03 6.05
CA ARG A 259 -9.00 16.83 6.26
C ARG A 259 -9.24 16.53 7.72
N ALA A 260 -8.22 16.70 8.57
CA ALA A 260 -8.30 16.40 10.00
C ALA A 260 -7.17 17.07 10.78
N THR A 261 -7.41 17.34 12.06
CA THR A 261 -6.37 17.80 12.97
C THR A 261 -5.48 16.64 13.44
N LYS A 262 -4.26 16.97 13.85
CA LYS A 262 -3.31 16.04 14.46
C LYS A 262 -3.94 15.30 15.66
N GLU A 263 -4.61 16.05 16.52
CA GLU A 263 -5.23 15.53 17.74
C GLU A 263 -6.33 14.52 17.42
N TYR A 264 -7.18 14.82 16.43
CA TYR A 264 -8.24 13.90 15.99
C TYR A 264 -7.66 12.61 15.38
N ARG A 265 -6.65 12.72 14.51
CA ARG A 265 -5.97 11.55 13.94
C ARG A 265 -5.35 10.69 15.03
N THR A 266 -4.67 11.31 16.00
CA THR A 266 -4.04 10.62 17.14
C THR A 266 -5.08 9.90 18.00
N HIS A 267 -6.22 10.54 18.29
CA HIS A 267 -7.32 9.91 19.01
C HIS A 267 -7.86 8.71 18.24
N MET A 268 -8.20 8.91 16.97
CA MET A 268 -8.84 7.88 16.13
C MET A 268 -7.95 6.67 15.88
N VAL A 269 -6.62 6.83 15.78
CA VAL A 269 -5.70 5.70 15.65
C VAL A 269 -5.84 4.75 16.84
N GLY A 270 -6.01 5.26 18.06
CA GLY A 270 -6.25 4.42 19.24
C GLY A 270 -7.54 3.60 19.11
N VAL A 271 -8.63 4.24 18.71
CA VAL A 271 -9.93 3.58 18.49
C VAL A 271 -9.83 2.52 17.37
N MET A 272 -9.17 2.88 16.26
CA MET A 272 -9.01 2.01 15.11
C MET A 272 -8.12 0.80 15.41
N LEU A 273 -7.04 1.00 16.19
CA LEU A 273 -6.15 -0.08 16.59
C LEU A 273 -6.87 -1.09 17.48
N GLU A 274 -7.60 -0.63 18.50
CA GLU A 274 -8.36 -1.50 19.39
C GLU A 274 -9.38 -2.33 18.60
N ARG A 275 -10.21 -1.69 17.78
CA ARG A 275 -11.22 -2.37 16.96
C ARG A 275 -10.57 -3.33 15.95
N GLY A 276 -9.46 -2.92 15.33
CA GLY A 276 -8.70 -3.74 14.39
C GLY A 276 -8.10 -4.99 15.04
N LEU A 277 -7.51 -4.87 16.24
CA LEU A 277 -6.97 -6.00 17.01
C LEU A 277 -8.06 -7.01 17.37
N ARG A 278 -9.19 -6.53 17.90
CA ARG A 278 -10.34 -7.39 18.22
C ARG A 278 -10.90 -8.09 16.99
N ALA A 279 -11.09 -7.35 15.89
CA ALA A 279 -11.61 -7.91 14.65
C ALA A 279 -10.66 -8.93 14.02
N ALA A 280 -9.36 -8.65 13.95
CA ALA A 280 -8.36 -9.55 13.39
C ALA A 280 -8.22 -10.84 14.23
N ALA A 281 -8.23 -10.74 15.56
CA ALA A 281 -8.22 -11.89 16.46
C ALA A 281 -9.49 -12.74 16.32
N ALA A 282 -10.65 -12.11 16.24
CA ALA A 282 -11.92 -12.81 16.02
C ALA A 282 -11.96 -13.48 14.62
N ARG A 283 -11.43 -12.84 13.57
CA ARG A 283 -11.28 -13.45 12.23
C ARG A 283 -10.35 -14.67 12.25
N LEU A 284 -9.28 -14.63 13.02
CA LEU A 284 -8.40 -15.78 13.24
C LEU A 284 -9.16 -16.95 13.90
N ALA A 285 -10.01 -16.63 14.89
CA ALA A 285 -10.86 -17.60 15.56
C ALA A 285 -12.02 -18.14 14.68
N GLY A 286 -12.40 -17.40 13.64
CA GLY A 286 -13.54 -17.74 12.77
C GLY A 286 -14.88 -17.15 13.22
N THR A 287 -14.87 -16.24 14.17
CA THR A 287 -16.06 -15.58 14.76
C THR A 287 -16.12 -14.08 14.46
N GLY A 288 -15.14 -13.58 13.69
CA GLY A 288 -15.03 -12.15 13.42
C GLY A 288 -16.00 -11.62 12.36
N PRO A 289 -16.10 -10.29 12.23
CA PRO A 289 -16.95 -9.65 11.24
C PRO A 289 -16.49 -10.05 9.83
N ALA A 290 -17.43 -10.11 8.88
CA ALA A 290 -17.09 -10.38 7.49
C ALA A 290 -16.10 -9.33 6.94
N TYR A 291 -15.23 -9.77 6.01
CA TYR A 291 -14.36 -8.83 5.32
C TYR A 291 -15.20 -7.81 4.51
N GLY A 292 -14.87 -6.54 4.62
CA GLY A 292 -15.64 -5.43 4.06
C GLY A 292 -16.60 -4.76 5.05
N THR A 293 -16.72 -5.27 6.29
CA THR A 293 -17.48 -4.59 7.34
C THR A 293 -16.72 -3.35 7.84
N SER A 294 -17.38 -2.18 7.85
CA SER A 294 -16.81 -0.97 8.45
C SER A 294 -16.73 -1.13 9.97
N LEU A 295 -15.58 -0.76 10.53
CA LEU A 295 -15.35 -0.78 11.98
C LEU A 295 -15.35 0.62 12.62
N ILE A 296 -15.52 1.65 11.80
CA ILE A 296 -15.62 3.05 12.23
C ILE A 296 -16.66 3.76 11.40
#